data_c97bb7bec6aa257134a6e3827a49c6fa
#
_entry.id   c97bb7bec6aa257134a6e3827a49c6fa
#
_cell.length_a   1.000
_cell.length_b   1.000
_cell.length_c   1.000
_cell.angle_alpha   90.00
_cell.angle_beta   90.00
_cell.angle_gamma   90.00
#
_symmetry.space_group_name_H-M   'P 1'
#
loop_
_entity.id
_entity.type
_entity.pdbx_description
1 polymer ?
#
loop_
_entity_poly.entity_id
_entity_poly.type
_entity_poly.pdbx_seq_one_letter_code
_entity_poly.pdbx_strand_id
1 'polypeptide(L)'
;MRQTSSSSQRGGSRSGQGSRRRRSSKKGGVYTFYSRLVAGCALAVVALLWVSAASVHVHPDGLGILAWMGLMFPAFLAGVVCMLVFTLLLCRQRVWIPIVGLLGCCLTIRQYVPVNLPSPAPKQSLKLMSFNVMGYNPKEKDADGRTSMLRYLSRSGADIICAQEAALSVKLWKESHGDPFVRTLPYCDTVQIVGPGGSNGLTVFSRFPIVGKRKLCSSATNGAALFKILIGKGDTLNVINCHFESNHLSAEERSAYREMVHQPGRQELKEGEREHLSIVRKFSQSAVERARQADSVASYVARHPDRSFVVCGDFNDTPVSYSRHRIAQVLDDAYEQTGNGIGRSFNRDAIYVRIDHLFVSPEWRVFSCRIDRSSGQLSDHYPITCHIKRHAALPE
;
A
#
# COMPACT_ATOMS: atom_id res chain seq x y z
N MET A 1 -37.13 20.01 102.30
CA MET A 1 -38.25 20.19 101.43
C MET A 1 -37.75 19.93 100.03
N ARG A 2 -38.13 18.81 99.46
CA ARG A 2 -38.91 18.56 98.21
C ARG A 2 -38.58 19.53 97.12
N GLN A 3 -38.19 19.14 95.93
CA GLN A 3 -38.87 18.31 94.90
C GLN A 3 -37.85 18.00 93.78
N THR A 4 -37.79 16.84 93.31
CA THR A 4 -38.41 16.06 92.20
C THR A 4 -37.87 16.32 90.80
N SER A 5 -37.42 15.26 90.36
CA SER A 5 -36.87 14.85 89.04
C SER A 5 -37.88 15.06 87.88
N SER A 6 -37.37 15.23 86.67
CA SER A 6 -37.96 14.60 85.50
C SER A 6 -36.86 14.32 84.42
N SER A 7 -36.77 13.08 84.07
CA SER A 7 -35.97 12.52 82.99
C SER A 7 -36.68 12.76 81.66
N SER A 8 -35.95 13.19 80.65
CA SER A 8 -36.42 13.19 79.24
C SER A 8 -35.47 12.34 78.43
N GLN A 9 -35.95 11.19 78.01
CA GLN A 9 -35.32 10.31 77.04
C GLN A 9 -35.37 10.99 75.66
N ARG A 10 -34.23 11.15 75.03
CA ARG A 10 -34.11 11.42 73.57
C ARG A 10 -33.68 10.14 72.87
N GLY A 11 -34.65 9.50 72.19
CA GLY A 11 -34.42 8.46 71.23
C GLY A 11 -33.74 9.02 69.95
N GLY A 12 -32.50 8.67 69.75
CA GLY A 12 -31.76 9.06 68.53
C GLY A 12 -31.92 8.01 67.46
N SER A 13 -32.62 8.34 66.38
CA SER A 13 -32.69 7.51 65.17
C SER A 13 -31.37 7.45 64.45
N ARG A 14 -30.63 6.34 64.60
CA ARG A 14 -29.46 5.95 63.79
C ARG A 14 -29.85 4.94 62.73
N SER A 15 -30.47 5.33 61.60
CA SER A 15 -30.76 4.41 60.53
C SER A 15 -30.82 5.10 59.15
N GLY A 16 -29.80 5.85 58.73
CA GLY A 16 -29.81 6.49 57.42
C GLY A 16 -28.46 6.55 56.68
N GLN A 17 -27.35 6.32 57.38
CA GLN A 17 -26.02 6.53 56.77
C GLN A 17 -25.37 5.29 56.16
N GLY A 18 -25.81 4.06 56.52
CA GLY A 18 -25.18 2.82 56.02
C GLY A 18 -25.48 2.43 54.57
N SER A 19 -26.68 2.81 54.06
CA SER A 19 -27.10 2.38 52.69
C SER A 19 -26.52 3.23 51.56
N ARG A 20 -26.30 4.53 51.82
CA ARG A 20 -25.69 5.42 50.83
C ARG A 20 -24.21 5.16 50.55
N ARG A 21 -23.43 4.82 51.58
CA ARG A 21 -22.02 4.48 51.45
C ARG A 21 -21.80 3.14 50.70
N ARG A 22 -22.64 2.12 50.93
CA ARG A 22 -22.53 0.81 50.23
C ARG A 22 -22.91 0.89 48.74
N ARG A 23 -23.86 1.75 48.36
CA ARG A 23 -24.26 1.98 46.96
C ARG A 23 -23.20 2.78 46.19
N SER A 24 -22.51 3.73 46.80
CA SER A 24 -21.40 4.49 46.21
C SER A 24 -20.18 3.61 45.97
N SER A 25 -19.84 2.69 46.89
CA SER A 25 -18.73 1.75 46.76
C SER A 25 -18.94 0.73 45.62
N LYS A 26 -20.17 0.22 45.45
CA LYS A 26 -20.48 -0.70 44.32
C LYS A 26 -20.40 -0.03 42.96
N LYS A 27 -20.85 1.24 42.80
CA LYS A 27 -20.76 2.00 41.56
C LYS A 27 -19.29 2.28 41.21
N GLY A 28 -18.43 2.60 42.17
CA GLY A 28 -17.00 2.78 41.95
C GLY A 28 -16.29 1.50 41.48
N GLY A 29 -16.67 0.33 42.06
CA GLY A 29 -16.10 -0.97 41.68
C GLY A 29 -16.44 -1.36 40.23
N VAL A 30 -17.69 -1.16 39.81
CA VAL A 30 -18.14 -1.45 38.42
C VAL A 30 -17.44 -0.56 37.41
N TYR A 31 -17.30 0.72 37.69
CA TYR A 31 -16.59 1.65 36.80
C TYR A 31 -15.10 1.29 36.71
N THR A 32 -14.47 0.91 37.81
CA THR A 32 -13.06 0.48 37.81
C THR A 32 -12.86 -0.78 36.98
N PHE A 33 -13.75 -1.76 37.10
CA PHE A 33 -13.70 -2.98 36.28
C PHE A 33 -13.87 -2.66 34.79
N TYR A 34 -14.86 -1.87 34.43
CA TYR A 34 -15.11 -1.41 33.07
C TYR A 34 -13.91 -0.66 32.47
N SER A 35 -13.33 0.28 33.24
CA SER A 35 -12.15 1.04 32.81
C SER A 35 -10.92 0.15 32.59
N ARG A 36 -10.74 -0.93 33.38
CA ARG A 36 -9.66 -1.92 33.16
C ARG A 36 -9.89 -2.76 31.93
N LEU A 37 -11.12 -3.20 31.69
CA LEU A 37 -11.49 -3.94 30.47
C LEU A 37 -11.21 -3.12 29.20
N VAL A 38 -11.67 -1.86 29.20
CA VAL A 38 -11.43 -0.92 28.08
C VAL A 38 -9.91 -0.71 27.87
N ALA A 39 -9.15 -0.56 28.96
CA ALA A 39 -7.69 -0.45 28.84
C ALA A 39 -7.06 -1.71 28.24
N GLY A 40 -7.50 -2.90 28.66
CA GLY A 40 -7.04 -4.17 28.09
C GLY A 40 -7.33 -4.30 26.61
N CYS A 41 -8.56 -3.98 26.18
CA CYS A 41 -8.93 -3.97 24.76
C CYS A 41 -8.09 -2.96 23.95
N ALA A 42 -7.93 -1.73 24.47
CA ALA A 42 -7.13 -0.70 23.80
C ALA A 42 -5.67 -1.12 23.66
N LEU A 43 -5.06 -1.68 24.72
CA LEU A 43 -3.69 -2.19 24.67
C LEU A 43 -3.54 -3.34 23.67
N ALA A 44 -4.49 -4.27 23.61
CA ALA A 44 -4.46 -5.38 22.65
C ALA A 44 -4.48 -4.87 21.20
N VAL A 45 -5.39 -3.94 20.86
CA VAL A 45 -5.46 -3.39 19.51
C VAL A 45 -4.22 -2.57 19.17
N VAL A 46 -3.68 -1.79 20.11
CA VAL A 46 -2.41 -1.05 19.91
C VAL A 46 -1.25 -2.03 19.70
N ALA A 47 -1.16 -3.11 20.48
CA ALA A 47 -0.12 -4.12 20.27
C ALA A 47 -0.22 -4.76 18.87
N LEU A 48 -1.41 -5.12 18.42
CA LEU A 48 -1.64 -5.63 17.07
C LEU A 48 -1.21 -4.61 15.98
N LEU A 49 -1.53 -3.32 16.16
CA LEU A 49 -1.09 -2.27 15.26
C LEU A 49 0.45 -2.17 15.21
N TRP A 50 1.13 -2.23 16.36
CA TRP A 50 2.59 -2.15 16.41
C TRP A 50 3.27 -3.38 15.82
N VAL A 51 2.76 -4.58 16.07
CA VAL A 51 3.25 -5.82 15.45
C VAL A 51 3.06 -5.75 13.94
N SER A 52 1.91 -5.25 13.48
CA SER A 52 1.62 -5.04 12.07
C SER A 52 2.62 -4.04 11.44
N ALA A 53 2.86 -2.90 12.08
CA ALA A 53 3.84 -1.93 11.61
C ALA A 53 5.28 -2.48 11.59
N ALA A 54 5.64 -3.30 12.58
CA ALA A 54 6.97 -3.91 12.70
C ALA A 54 7.18 -5.08 11.72
N SER A 55 6.13 -5.67 11.18
CA SER A 55 6.20 -6.85 10.30
C SER A 55 7.03 -6.60 9.03
N VAL A 56 7.13 -5.36 8.57
CA VAL A 56 7.91 -4.97 7.38
C VAL A 56 9.42 -5.20 7.54
N HIS A 57 9.92 -5.31 8.78
CA HIS A 57 11.34 -5.53 9.08
C HIS A 57 11.74 -7.01 9.08
N VAL A 58 10.78 -7.92 8.99
CA VAL A 58 11.02 -9.36 9.06
C VAL A 58 10.77 -9.99 7.69
N HIS A 59 11.79 -10.68 7.16
CA HIS A 59 11.65 -11.44 5.92
C HIS A 59 10.57 -12.53 6.11
N PRO A 60 9.60 -12.66 5.19
CA PRO A 60 8.48 -13.59 5.35
C PRO A 60 8.85 -15.07 5.25
N ASP A 61 10.11 -15.40 4.90
CA ASP A 61 10.60 -16.77 4.85
C ASP A 61 10.63 -17.37 6.26
N GLY A 62 9.84 -18.42 6.49
CA GLY A 62 9.69 -19.06 7.80
C GLY A 62 8.60 -18.47 8.72
N LEU A 63 8.13 -17.25 8.52
CA LEU A 63 7.09 -16.59 9.32
C LEU A 63 6.03 -15.91 8.44
N GLY A 64 5.45 -16.65 7.49
CA GLY A 64 4.45 -16.14 6.54
C GLY A 64 3.25 -15.43 7.19
N ILE A 65 2.97 -15.70 8.47
CA ILE A 65 1.92 -15.00 9.22
C ILE A 65 2.24 -13.50 9.41
N LEU A 66 3.51 -13.10 9.41
CA LEU A 66 3.89 -11.69 9.54
C LEU A 66 3.55 -10.88 8.28
N ALA A 67 3.56 -11.52 7.10
CA ALA A 67 3.08 -10.85 5.88
C ALA A 67 1.57 -10.51 5.98
N TRP A 68 0.78 -11.37 6.63
CA TRP A 68 -0.63 -11.08 6.94
C TRP A 68 -0.80 -9.92 7.91
N MET A 69 0.08 -9.82 8.91
CA MET A 69 0.03 -8.71 9.87
C MET A 69 0.19 -7.37 9.14
N GLY A 70 1.12 -7.26 8.19
CA GLY A 70 1.28 -6.05 7.37
C GLY A 70 0.04 -5.72 6.53
N LEU A 71 -0.59 -6.73 5.92
CA LEU A 71 -1.83 -6.57 5.17
C LEU A 71 -3.00 -6.08 6.06
N MET A 72 -3.04 -6.50 7.33
CA MET A 72 -4.08 -6.10 8.30
C MET A 72 -3.85 -4.72 8.94
N PHE A 73 -2.75 -4.03 8.61
CA PHE A 73 -2.43 -2.72 9.17
C PHE A 73 -3.60 -1.72 9.12
N PRO A 74 -4.31 -1.52 8.00
CA PRO A 74 -5.43 -0.57 7.95
C PRO A 74 -6.58 -0.96 8.87
N ALA A 75 -6.85 -2.25 9.08
CA ALA A 75 -7.89 -2.71 9.98
C ALA A 75 -7.52 -2.42 11.45
N PHE A 76 -6.27 -2.70 11.85
CA PHE A 76 -5.81 -2.38 13.21
C PHE A 76 -5.72 -0.87 13.44
N LEU A 77 -5.32 -0.08 12.43
CA LEU A 77 -5.35 1.38 12.49
C LEU A 77 -6.76 1.90 12.72
N ALA A 78 -7.74 1.41 11.96
CA ALA A 78 -9.15 1.75 12.16
C ALA A 78 -9.63 1.35 13.57
N GLY A 79 -9.24 0.17 14.06
CA GLY A 79 -9.53 -0.27 15.42
C GLY A 79 -8.98 0.67 16.49
N VAL A 80 -7.73 1.14 16.37
CA VAL A 80 -7.15 2.11 17.32
C VAL A 80 -7.86 3.45 17.24
N VAL A 81 -8.23 3.93 16.05
CA VAL A 81 -9.02 5.16 15.89
C VAL A 81 -10.42 5.02 16.53
N CYS A 82 -11.08 3.89 16.34
CA CYS A 82 -12.36 3.59 17.02
C CYS A 82 -12.18 3.57 18.55
N MET A 83 -11.10 2.95 19.06
CA MET A 83 -10.78 2.96 20.49
C MET A 83 -10.48 4.38 21.02
N LEU A 84 -9.83 5.23 20.21
CA LEU A 84 -9.62 6.64 20.56
C LEU A 84 -10.96 7.37 20.74
N VAL A 85 -11.86 7.27 19.76
CA VAL A 85 -13.20 7.88 19.85
C VAL A 85 -13.98 7.33 21.05
N PHE A 86 -13.98 6.01 21.23
CA PHE A 86 -14.64 5.34 22.35
C PHE A 86 -14.11 5.81 23.71
N THR A 87 -12.79 5.87 23.87
CA THR A 87 -12.20 6.32 25.14
C THR A 87 -12.41 7.80 25.41
N LEU A 88 -12.41 8.66 24.38
CA LEU A 88 -12.75 10.08 24.50
C LEU A 88 -14.18 10.30 25.02
N LEU A 89 -15.12 9.51 24.56
CA LEU A 89 -16.53 9.65 24.92
C LEU A 89 -16.86 9.02 26.28
N LEU A 90 -16.35 7.81 26.56
CA LEU A 90 -16.83 6.97 27.64
C LEU A 90 -15.79 6.66 28.73
N CYS A 91 -14.49 6.85 28.47
CA CYS A 91 -13.44 6.48 29.41
C CYS A 91 -12.18 7.37 29.29
N ARG A 92 -12.35 8.68 29.49
CA ARG A 92 -11.31 9.72 29.27
C ARG A 92 -9.98 9.44 29.97
N GLN A 93 -10.00 8.73 31.10
CA GLN A 93 -8.76 8.35 31.82
C GLN A 93 -7.87 7.40 31.02
N ARG A 94 -8.37 6.74 29.95
CA ARG A 94 -7.66 5.76 29.13
C ARG A 94 -7.34 6.27 27.71
N VAL A 95 -7.69 7.50 27.39
CA VAL A 95 -7.50 8.10 26.05
C VAL A 95 -6.02 8.13 25.62
N TRP A 96 -5.10 8.19 26.56
CA TRP A 96 -3.67 8.20 26.29
C TRP A 96 -3.17 6.91 25.61
N ILE A 97 -3.85 5.75 25.84
CA ILE A 97 -3.44 4.45 25.26
C ILE A 97 -3.50 4.49 23.72
N PRO A 98 -4.67 4.75 23.08
CA PRO A 98 -4.72 4.86 21.64
C PRO A 98 -3.90 6.03 21.07
N ILE A 99 -3.74 7.15 21.80
CA ILE A 99 -2.87 8.25 21.38
C ILE A 99 -1.42 7.78 21.27
N VAL A 100 -0.89 7.10 22.30
CA VAL A 100 0.47 6.53 22.26
C VAL A 100 0.59 5.49 21.14
N GLY A 101 -0.45 4.67 20.94
CA GLY A 101 -0.51 3.73 19.83
C GLY A 101 -0.33 4.38 18.45
N LEU A 102 -1.06 5.47 18.20
CA LEU A 102 -0.97 6.23 16.93
C LEU A 102 0.37 6.95 16.78
N LEU A 103 0.88 7.58 17.85
CA LEU A 103 2.18 8.26 17.83
C LEU A 103 3.32 7.28 17.56
N GLY A 104 3.28 6.07 18.15
CA GLY A 104 4.29 5.03 17.90
C GLY A 104 4.31 4.51 16.45
N CYS A 105 3.23 4.71 15.69
CA CYS A 105 3.11 4.29 14.29
C CYS A 105 3.04 5.47 13.31
N CYS A 106 3.31 6.70 13.72
CA CYS A 106 3.09 7.90 12.89
C CYS A 106 3.81 7.82 11.54
N LEU A 107 5.03 7.29 11.49
CA LEU A 107 5.78 7.11 10.24
C LEU A 107 5.12 6.06 9.33
N THR A 108 4.70 4.92 9.88
CA THR A 108 3.99 3.88 9.11
C THR A 108 2.63 4.37 8.62
N ILE A 109 1.91 5.15 9.45
CA ILE A 109 0.66 5.80 9.04
C ILE A 109 0.91 6.76 7.88
N ARG A 110 1.98 7.56 7.93
CA ARG A 110 2.38 8.46 6.83
C ARG A 110 2.70 7.70 5.55
N GLN A 111 3.37 6.55 5.62
CA GLN A 111 3.63 5.69 4.45
C GLN A 111 2.34 5.16 3.82
N TYR A 112 1.35 4.83 4.66
CA TYR A 112 0.08 4.29 4.20
C TYR A 112 -0.87 5.38 3.68
N VAL A 113 -1.01 6.47 4.43
CA VAL A 113 -1.88 7.62 4.13
C VAL A 113 -1.05 8.91 4.23
N PRO A 114 -0.21 9.20 3.23
CA PRO A 114 0.55 10.45 3.24
C PRO A 114 -0.38 11.65 3.12
N VAL A 115 0.03 12.75 3.76
CA VAL A 115 -0.59 14.07 3.67
C VAL A 115 0.50 15.06 3.31
N ASN A 116 0.44 15.61 2.10
CA ASN A 116 1.44 16.52 1.58
C ASN A 116 0.77 17.79 1.03
N LEU A 117 1.50 18.90 1.08
CA LEU A 117 1.10 20.12 0.40
C LEU A 117 1.22 19.93 -1.13
N PRO A 118 0.36 20.60 -1.93
CA PRO A 118 0.47 20.55 -3.38
C PRO A 118 1.86 20.94 -3.85
N SER A 119 2.47 20.09 -4.67
CA SER A 119 3.79 20.30 -5.25
C SER A 119 3.68 20.29 -6.78
N PRO A 120 3.32 21.43 -7.42
CA PRO A 120 3.13 21.49 -8.86
C PRO A 120 4.44 21.18 -9.59
N ALA A 121 4.32 20.43 -10.68
CA ALA A 121 5.46 20.03 -11.48
C ALA A 121 6.10 21.26 -12.16
N PRO A 122 7.41 21.48 -12.02
CA PRO A 122 8.09 22.56 -12.70
C PRO A 122 8.22 22.28 -14.21
N LYS A 123 8.37 23.34 -15.00
CA LYS A 123 8.76 23.18 -16.41
C LYS A 123 10.05 22.37 -16.50
N GLN A 124 10.22 21.57 -17.56
CA GLN A 124 11.38 20.69 -17.79
C GLN A 124 11.56 19.58 -16.73
N SER A 125 10.48 19.13 -16.09
CA SER A 125 10.47 17.88 -15.32
C SER A 125 10.13 16.70 -16.23
N LEU A 126 10.69 15.52 -15.92
CA LEU A 126 10.32 14.26 -16.57
C LEU A 126 9.03 13.72 -15.96
N LYS A 127 8.03 13.43 -16.78
CA LYS A 127 6.81 12.76 -16.34
C LYS A 127 6.93 11.25 -16.51
N LEU A 128 6.81 10.53 -15.41
CA LEU A 128 6.84 9.08 -15.33
C LEU A 128 5.43 8.53 -15.14
N MET A 129 5.15 7.38 -15.71
CA MET A 129 3.94 6.60 -15.49
C MET A 129 4.29 5.13 -15.30
N SER A 130 3.69 4.46 -14.32
CA SER A 130 3.69 3.00 -14.22
C SER A 130 2.25 2.50 -14.26
N PHE A 131 2.00 1.46 -15.05
CA PHE A 131 0.64 0.98 -15.29
C PHE A 131 0.62 -0.51 -15.66
N ASN A 132 -0.05 -1.32 -14.85
CA ASN A 132 -0.41 -2.67 -15.25
C ASN A 132 -1.56 -2.59 -16.28
N VAL A 133 -1.27 -2.91 -17.54
CA VAL A 133 -2.19 -2.72 -18.69
C VAL A 133 -3.08 -3.93 -18.97
N MET A 134 -3.01 -4.98 -18.15
CA MET A 134 -3.85 -6.16 -18.25
C MET A 134 -3.99 -6.66 -19.72
N GLY A 135 -2.86 -6.82 -20.42
CA GLY A 135 -2.82 -7.28 -21.81
C GLY A 135 -3.43 -6.32 -22.84
N TYR A 136 -3.61 -5.03 -22.50
CA TYR A 136 -4.20 -3.97 -23.36
C TYR A 136 -5.69 -4.10 -23.68
N ASN A 137 -6.42 -4.99 -23.04
CA ASN A 137 -7.85 -5.24 -23.30
C ASN A 137 -8.23 -5.16 -24.79
N PRO A 138 -7.78 -6.11 -25.63
CA PRO A 138 -7.90 -6.02 -27.10
C PRO A 138 -9.35 -6.04 -27.61
N LYS A 139 -10.32 -6.30 -26.74
CA LYS A 139 -11.76 -6.37 -27.08
C LYS A 139 -12.39 -5.00 -27.26
N GLU A 140 -11.81 -3.95 -26.66
CA GLU A 140 -12.31 -2.58 -26.77
C GLU A 140 -11.52 -1.79 -27.82
N LYS A 141 -11.93 -1.90 -29.07
CA LYS A 141 -11.42 -1.05 -30.17
C LYS A 141 -12.42 0.06 -30.46
N ASP A 142 -11.91 1.26 -30.69
CA ASP A 142 -12.70 2.39 -31.18
C ASP A 142 -12.93 2.30 -32.68
N ALA A 143 -13.63 3.30 -33.26
CA ALA A 143 -13.91 3.41 -34.69
C ALA A 143 -12.63 3.42 -35.54
N ASP A 144 -11.49 3.87 -34.99
CA ASP A 144 -10.20 3.92 -35.68
C ASP A 144 -9.39 2.62 -35.51
N GLY A 145 -9.97 1.57 -34.91
CA GLY A 145 -9.32 0.28 -34.67
C GLY A 145 -8.29 0.31 -33.51
N ARG A 146 -8.19 1.42 -32.81
CA ARG A 146 -7.29 1.58 -31.66
C ARG A 146 -7.94 1.07 -30.40
N THR A 147 -7.13 0.47 -29.51
CA THR A 147 -7.64 0.17 -28.17
C THR A 147 -7.76 1.47 -27.37
N SER A 148 -8.81 1.58 -26.57
CA SER A 148 -9.00 2.69 -25.62
C SER A 148 -7.77 2.88 -24.70
N MET A 149 -7.07 1.79 -24.39
CA MET A 149 -5.82 1.79 -23.63
C MET A 149 -4.71 2.58 -24.34
N LEU A 150 -4.41 2.30 -25.62
CA LEU A 150 -3.37 3.02 -26.36
C LEU A 150 -3.69 4.51 -26.50
N ARG A 151 -4.97 4.84 -26.69
CA ARG A 151 -5.43 6.24 -26.70
C ARG A 151 -5.19 6.93 -25.37
N TYR A 152 -5.49 6.26 -24.27
CA TYR A 152 -5.21 6.79 -22.92
C TYR A 152 -3.71 7.02 -22.72
N LEU A 153 -2.87 6.05 -23.05
CA LEU A 153 -1.42 6.17 -22.93
C LEU A 153 -0.87 7.32 -23.77
N SER A 154 -1.35 7.51 -25.02
CA SER A 154 -0.91 8.61 -25.89
C SER A 154 -1.27 10.00 -25.35
N ARG A 155 -2.40 10.12 -24.63
CA ARG A 155 -2.87 11.38 -24.04
C ARG A 155 -2.30 11.63 -22.64
N SER A 156 -1.63 10.65 -22.06
CA SER A 156 -1.08 10.76 -20.70
C SER A 156 -0.05 11.88 -20.56
N GLY A 157 0.64 12.24 -21.65
CA GLY A 157 1.75 13.20 -21.64
C GLY A 157 2.97 12.72 -20.85
N ALA A 158 3.10 11.42 -20.59
CA ALA A 158 4.26 10.85 -19.93
C ALA A 158 5.45 10.80 -20.91
N ASP A 159 6.66 11.06 -20.39
CA ASP A 159 7.91 10.94 -21.12
C ASP A 159 8.43 9.50 -21.10
N ILE A 160 8.11 8.76 -20.04
CA ILE A 160 8.47 7.34 -19.85
C ILE A 160 7.26 6.62 -19.25
N ILE A 161 6.84 5.51 -19.85
CA ILE A 161 5.76 4.65 -19.40
C ILE A 161 6.33 3.26 -19.15
N CYS A 162 6.20 2.76 -17.92
CA CYS A 162 6.49 1.38 -17.52
C CYS A 162 5.18 0.60 -17.50
N ALA A 163 5.03 -0.37 -18.39
CA ALA A 163 3.83 -1.20 -18.50
C ALA A 163 4.12 -2.62 -18.01
N GLN A 164 3.23 -3.17 -17.18
CA GLN A 164 3.23 -4.56 -16.73
C GLN A 164 2.11 -5.32 -17.45
N GLU A 165 2.21 -6.65 -17.52
CA GLU A 165 1.34 -7.52 -18.33
C GLU A 165 1.28 -7.09 -19.81
N ALA A 166 2.41 -6.67 -20.34
CA ALA A 166 2.51 -5.95 -21.59
C ALA A 166 3.28 -6.74 -22.68
N ALA A 167 3.12 -8.07 -22.73
CA ALA A 167 3.86 -8.96 -23.62
C ALA A 167 3.74 -8.63 -25.11
N LEU A 168 2.59 -8.10 -25.55
CA LEU A 168 2.29 -7.77 -26.94
C LEU A 168 2.73 -6.37 -27.37
N SER A 169 3.32 -5.59 -26.48
CA SER A 169 3.60 -4.17 -26.69
C SER A 169 4.42 -3.86 -27.93
N VAL A 170 5.52 -4.58 -28.16
CA VAL A 170 6.42 -4.33 -29.32
C VAL A 170 5.70 -4.59 -30.64
N LYS A 171 4.84 -5.63 -30.69
CA LYS A 171 4.04 -5.92 -31.88
C LYS A 171 3.02 -4.83 -32.13
N LEU A 172 2.22 -4.48 -31.13
CA LEU A 172 1.22 -3.42 -31.22
C LEU A 172 1.85 -2.07 -31.58
N TRP A 173 3.01 -1.76 -30.97
CA TRP A 173 3.73 -0.53 -31.26
C TRP A 173 4.24 -0.47 -32.70
N LYS A 174 4.80 -1.58 -33.23
CA LYS A 174 5.25 -1.66 -34.64
C LYS A 174 4.08 -1.55 -35.62
N GLU A 175 2.95 -2.15 -35.32
CA GLU A 175 1.74 -2.09 -36.13
C GLU A 175 1.06 -0.70 -36.10
N SER A 176 1.37 0.12 -35.11
CA SER A 176 0.82 1.47 -34.92
C SER A 176 1.66 2.56 -35.57
N HIS A 177 2.45 2.26 -36.62
CA HIS A 177 3.23 3.27 -37.35
C HIS A 177 2.33 4.41 -37.85
N GLY A 178 2.73 5.65 -37.52
CA GLY A 178 1.95 6.86 -37.84
C GLY A 178 1.00 7.30 -36.73
N ASP A 179 0.78 6.48 -35.71
CA ASP A 179 -0.01 6.85 -34.52
C ASP A 179 0.68 7.98 -33.72
N PRO A 180 -0.09 8.95 -33.19
CA PRO A 180 0.44 9.96 -32.26
C PRO A 180 1.17 9.36 -31.06
N PHE A 181 0.78 8.17 -30.59
CA PHE A 181 1.46 7.46 -29.52
C PHE A 181 2.94 7.14 -29.87
N VAL A 182 3.17 6.57 -31.07
CA VAL A 182 4.53 6.24 -31.54
C VAL A 182 5.34 7.51 -31.80
N ARG A 183 4.72 8.58 -32.26
CA ARG A 183 5.41 9.88 -32.47
C ARG A 183 5.86 10.49 -31.14
N THR A 184 5.05 10.34 -30.08
CA THR A 184 5.34 10.91 -28.76
C THR A 184 6.37 10.07 -27.99
N LEU A 185 6.29 8.74 -28.12
CA LEU A 185 7.13 7.76 -27.44
C LEU A 185 7.79 6.84 -28.48
N PRO A 186 8.79 7.35 -29.24
CA PRO A 186 9.36 6.65 -30.38
C PRO A 186 10.20 5.41 -30.04
N TYR A 187 10.50 5.20 -28.76
CA TYR A 187 11.26 4.04 -28.30
C TYR A 187 10.38 3.13 -27.46
N CYS A 188 10.40 1.83 -27.81
CA CYS A 188 9.68 0.78 -27.09
C CYS A 188 10.55 -0.46 -26.99
N ASP A 189 10.68 -1.01 -25.80
CA ASP A 189 11.35 -2.29 -25.62
C ASP A 189 10.67 -3.12 -24.52
N THR A 190 10.77 -4.45 -24.64
CA THR A 190 10.14 -5.41 -23.74
C THR A 190 11.13 -6.46 -23.27
N VAL A 191 11.03 -6.82 -21.99
CA VAL A 191 11.66 -8.01 -21.41
C VAL A 191 10.57 -9.02 -21.09
N GLN A 192 10.62 -10.18 -21.74
CA GLN A 192 9.72 -11.29 -21.40
C GLN A 192 10.16 -11.93 -20.08
N ILE A 193 9.22 -12.04 -19.15
CA ILE A 193 9.46 -12.66 -17.85
C ILE A 193 9.24 -14.16 -17.93
N VAL A 194 8.13 -14.58 -18.53
CA VAL A 194 7.80 -15.98 -18.77
C VAL A 194 8.34 -16.43 -20.12
N GLY A 195 8.65 -17.72 -20.29
CA GLY A 195 9.15 -18.29 -21.53
C GLY A 195 8.24 -18.09 -22.75
N PRO A 196 8.64 -18.57 -23.94
CA PRO A 196 7.90 -18.37 -25.17
C PRO A 196 6.43 -18.78 -25.06
N GLY A 197 5.51 -17.88 -25.41
CA GLY A 197 4.05 -18.09 -25.28
C GLY A 197 3.44 -17.60 -23.99
N GLY A 198 4.22 -17.15 -23.00
CA GLY A 198 3.73 -16.53 -21.77
C GLY A 198 3.22 -15.11 -22.00
N SER A 199 2.20 -14.70 -21.25
CA SER A 199 1.54 -13.40 -21.41
C SER A 199 2.25 -12.26 -20.65
N ASN A 200 3.19 -12.56 -19.75
CA ASN A 200 3.78 -11.56 -18.87
C ASN A 200 5.08 -10.98 -19.43
N GLY A 201 4.99 -9.77 -19.96
CA GLY A 201 6.10 -8.95 -20.40
C GLY A 201 6.13 -7.61 -19.67
N LEU A 202 7.36 -7.17 -19.35
CA LEU A 202 7.63 -5.84 -18.82
C LEU A 202 8.11 -4.95 -19.95
N THR A 203 7.33 -3.91 -20.26
CA THR A 203 7.60 -3.01 -21.36
C THR A 203 7.89 -1.60 -20.87
N VAL A 204 8.78 -0.92 -21.57
CA VAL A 204 8.99 0.52 -21.42
C VAL A 204 8.75 1.19 -22.75
N PHE A 205 7.90 2.22 -22.76
CA PHE A 205 7.78 3.20 -23.82
C PHE A 205 8.50 4.47 -23.37
N SER A 206 9.28 5.07 -24.24
CA SER A 206 10.09 6.23 -23.88
C SER A 206 10.17 7.24 -25.02
N ARG A 207 10.18 8.52 -24.65
CA ARG A 207 10.55 9.62 -25.53
C ARG A 207 12.05 9.65 -25.85
N PHE A 208 12.85 8.97 -25.03
CA PHE A 208 14.30 8.94 -25.10
C PHE A 208 14.80 7.56 -25.52
N PRO A 209 15.98 7.47 -26.16
CA PRO A 209 16.55 6.18 -26.58
C PRO A 209 16.71 5.18 -25.43
N ILE A 210 16.25 3.95 -25.64
CA ILE A 210 16.51 2.82 -24.77
C ILE A 210 17.79 2.14 -25.26
N VAL A 211 18.88 2.28 -24.50
CA VAL A 211 20.23 1.83 -24.90
C VAL A 211 20.62 0.50 -24.28
N GLY A 212 19.76 -0.10 -23.48
CA GLY A 212 20.01 -1.42 -22.91
C GLY A 212 18.86 -1.92 -22.07
N LYS A 213 18.77 -3.26 -21.96
CA LYS A 213 17.77 -3.92 -21.09
C LYS A 213 18.36 -5.19 -20.48
N ARG A 214 17.84 -5.58 -19.33
CA ARG A 214 18.25 -6.81 -18.64
C ARG A 214 17.14 -7.27 -17.68
N LYS A 215 16.85 -8.58 -17.70
CA LYS A 215 16.04 -9.22 -16.64
C LYS A 215 16.89 -9.29 -15.36
N LEU A 216 16.34 -8.80 -14.24
CA LEU A 216 17.01 -8.80 -12.94
C LEU A 216 16.64 -10.04 -12.12
N CYS A 217 15.36 -10.34 -12.05
CA CYS A 217 14.83 -11.52 -11.36
C CYS A 217 13.51 -11.96 -12.00
N SER A 218 13.13 -13.20 -11.77
CA SER A 218 11.82 -13.73 -12.14
C SER A 218 11.46 -14.91 -11.24
N SER A 219 10.16 -15.04 -10.95
CA SER A 219 9.50 -16.27 -10.52
C SER A 219 8.98 -17.04 -11.72
N ALA A 220 8.02 -17.96 -11.51
CA ALA A 220 7.35 -18.66 -12.59
C ALA A 220 6.53 -17.73 -13.50
N THR A 221 5.98 -16.65 -12.97
CA THR A 221 5.03 -15.77 -13.67
C THR A 221 5.45 -14.31 -13.71
N ASN A 222 6.15 -13.81 -12.70
CA ASN A 222 6.37 -12.39 -12.46
C ASN A 222 7.86 -12.09 -12.22
N GLY A 223 8.27 -10.81 -12.24
CA GLY A 223 9.66 -10.44 -12.03
C GLY A 223 9.95 -8.95 -12.19
N ALA A 224 11.24 -8.63 -12.39
CA ALA A 224 11.70 -7.27 -12.60
C ALA A 224 12.72 -7.19 -13.73
N ALA A 225 12.68 -6.09 -14.49
CA ALA A 225 13.59 -5.82 -15.59
C ALA A 225 14.12 -4.39 -15.55
N LEU A 226 15.41 -4.26 -15.81
CA LEU A 226 16.12 -3.00 -15.97
C LEU A 226 16.07 -2.56 -17.42
N PHE A 227 15.82 -1.27 -17.64
CA PHE A 227 15.97 -0.56 -18.90
C PHE A 227 16.85 0.66 -18.69
N LYS A 228 17.84 0.84 -19.57
CA LYS A 228 18.75 1.99 -19.55
C LYS A 228 18.25 3.01 -20.58
N ILE A 229 17.87 4.19 -20.12
CA ILE A 229 17.27 5.25 -20.95
C ILE A 229 18.23 6.43 -20.98
N LEU A 230 18.64 6.85 -22.17
CA LEU A 230 19.56 7.96 -22.39
C LEU A 230 18.74 9.28 -22.41
N ILE A 231 18.61 9.94 -21.26
CA ILE A 231 17.80 11.16 -21.08
C ILE A 231 18.53 12.46 -21.44
N GLY A 232 19.85 12.40 -21.67
CA GLY A 232 20.70 13.53 -22.05
C GLY A 232 22.05 13.06 -22.57
N LYS A 233 22.93 13.97 -22.97
CA LYS A 233 24.29 13.62 -23.40
C LYS A 233 25.07 13.01 -22.22
N GLY A 234 25.33 11.69 -22.30
CA GLY A 234 26.02 10.96 -21.23
C GLY A 234 25.18 10.71 -19.97
N ASP A 235 23.93 11.15 -19.93
CA ASP A 235 23.04 11.02 -18.78
C ASP A 235 22.07 9.86 -18.97
N THR A 236 22.24 8.80 -18.20
CA THR A 236 21.45 7.57 -18.28
C THR A 236 20.60 7.38 -17.04
N LEU A 237 19.28 7.30 -17.23
CA LEU A 237 18.33 6.89 -16.21
C LEU A 237 18.14 5.37 -16.27
N ASN A 238 18.38 4.69 -15.16
CA ASN A 238 18.15 3.26 -15.01
C ASN A 238 16.72 3.05 -14.48
N VAL A 239 15.82 2.57 -15.32
CA VAL A 239 14.43 2.32 -14.96
C VAL A 239 14.25 0.84 -14.73
N ILE A 240 13.85 0.46 -13.52
CA ILE A 240 13.52 -0.92 -13.16
C ILE A 240 11.99 -1.01 -13.12
N ASN A 241 11.45 -1.72 -14.11
CA ASN A 241 10.03 -2.03 -14.20
C ASN A 241 9.78 -3.35 -13.47
N CYS A 242 8.89 -3.32 -12.46
CA CYS A 242 8.58 -4.46 -11.60
C CYS A 242 7.14 -4.94 -11.81
N HIS A 243 6.97 -6.24 -11.83
CA HIS A 243 5.69 -6.89 -11.57
C HIS A 243 6.00 -8.05 -10.63
N PHE A 244 5.89 -7.79 -9.32
CA PHE A 244 6.22 -8.81 -8.31
C PHE A 244 5.11 -9.85 -8.19
N GLU A 245 5.45 -10.99 -7.59
CA GLU A 245 4.60 -12.17 -7.53
C GLU A 245 3.17 -11.87 -7.07
N SER A 246 2.19 -12.32 -7.86
CA SER A 246 0.76 -12.16 -7.54
C SER A 246 0.29 -13.26 -6.56
N ASN A 247 -0.87 -13.05 -5.94
CA ASN A 247 -1.40 -14.02 -4.96
C ASN A 247 -2.04 -15.25 -5.63
N HIS A 248 -2.16 -15.30 -6.96
CA HIS A 248 -2.71 -16.41 -7.74
C HIS A 248 -4.03 -16.99 -7.21
N LEU A 249 -4.91 -16.12 -6.73
CA LEU A 249 -6.23 -16.54 -6.27
C LEU A 249 -7.10 -16.95 -7.47
N SER A 250 -7.73 -18.12 -7.39
CA SER A 250 -8.76 -18.53 -8.35
C SER A 250 -9.99 -17.61 -8.29
N ALA A 251 -10.93 -17.73 -9.21
CA ALA A 251 -12.17 -16.94 -9.19
C ALA A 251 -13.00 -17.25 -7.94
N GLU A 252 -13.04 -18.50 -7.53
CA GLU A 252 -13.71 -18.99 -6.33
C GLU A 252 -13.04 -18.43 -5.08
N GLU A 253 -11.72 -18.52 -4.96
CA GLU A 253 -10.94 -17.97 -3.83
C GLU A 253 -11.06 -16.44 -3.72
N ARG A 254 -11.13 -15.72 -4.85
CA ARG A 254 -11.42 -14.28 -4.84
C ARG A 254 -12.81 -13.97 -4.31
N SER A 255 -13.80 -14.81 -4.68
CA SER A 255 -15.17 -14.67 -4.16
C SER A 255 -15.22 -14.92 -2.66
N ALA A 256 -14.58 -16.01 -2.19
CA ALA A 256 -14.47 -16.32 -0.76
C ALA A 256 -13.74 -15.24 0.02
N TYR A 257 -12.63 -14.70 -0.51
CA TYR A 257 -11.90 -13.57 0.10
C TYR A 257 -12.78 -12.31 0.19
N ARG A 258 -13.54 -11.99 -0.86
CA ARG A 258 -14.49 -10.87 -0.87
C ARG A 258 -15.57 -11.02 0.19
N GLU A 259 -16.15 -12.21 0.30
CA GLU A 259 -17.16 -12.50 1.30
C GLU A 259 -16.62 -12.38 2.72
N MET A 260 -15.43 -12.91 2.97
CA MET A 260 -14.73 -12.79 4.25
C MET A 260 -14.51 -11.32 4.66
N VAL A 261 -14.15 -10.45 3.71
CA VAL A 261 -13.89 -9.02 3.97
C VAL A 261 -15.20 -8.24 4.20
N HIS A 262 -16.27 -8.55 3.43
CA HIS A 262 -17.51 -7.78 3.47
C HIS A 262 -18.58 -8.31 4.42
N GLN A 263 -18.54 -9.61 4.79
CA GLN A 263 -19.50 -10.25 5.66
C GLN A 263 -18.83 -11.14 6.71
N PRO A 264 -18.02 -10.58 7.61
CA PRO A 264 -17.37 -11.37 8.65
C PRO A 264 -18.44 -11.98 9.58
N GLY A 265 -18.56 -13.31 9.60
CA GLY A 265 -19.44 -14.05 10.51
C GLY A 265 -20.60 -14.80 9.87
N ARG A 266 -20.75 -14.85 8.54
CA ARG A 266 -21.86 -15.53 7.86
C ARG A 266 -21.53 -16.91 7.31
N GLN A 267 -20.33 -17.44 7.51
CA GLN A 267 -19.89 -18.70 6.95
C GLN A 267 -20.21 -19.92 7.84
N GLU A 268 -20.75 -20.97 7.24
CA GLU A 268 -20.83 -22.29 7.86
C GLU A 268 -19.42 -22.88 8.01
N LEU A 269 -19.08 -23.24 9.26
CA LEU A 269 -17.71 -23.50 9.74
C LEU A 269 -16.93 -24.67 9.09
N LYS A 270 -17.50 -25.48 8.22
CA LYS A 270 -16.86 -26.74 7.78
C LYS A 270 -16.30 -26.75 6.34
N GLU A 271 -16.90 -26.05 5.39
CA GLU A 271 -16.35 -25.95 4.03
C GLU A 271 -15.39 -24.76 3.88
N GLY A 272 -15.64 -23.66 4.59
CA GLY A 272 -14.81 -22.45 4.56
C GLY A 272 -13.39 -22.61 5.15
N GLU A 273 -13.15 -23.54 6.07
CA GLU A 273 -11.82 -23.68 6.70
C GLU A 273 -10.72 -24.10 5.73
N ARG A 274 -11.00 -25.01 4.79
CA ARG A 274 -10.02 -25.48 3.79
C ARG A 274 -9.68 -24.39 2.79
N GLU A 275 -10.67 -23.61 2.36
CA GLU A 275 -10.47 -22.48 1.44
C GLU A 275 -9.70 -21.35 2.13
N HIS A 276 -10.00 -21.03 3.38
CA HIS A 276 -9.27 -20.05 4.17
C HIS A 276 -7.80 -20.43 4.34
N LEU A 277 -7.51 -21.68 4.68
CA LEU A 277 -6.14 -22.18 4.81
C LEU A 277 -5.39 -22.13 3.46
N SER A 278 -6.09 -22.45 2.34
CA SER A 278 -5.52 -22.32 1.00
C SER A 278 -5.13 -20.88 0.67
N ILE A 279 -6.04 -19.93 0.91
CA ILE A 279 -5.82 -18.50 0.72
C ILE A 279 -4.63 -18.03 1.57
N VAL A 280 -4.61 -18.35 2.86
CA VAL A 280 -3.51 -17.99 3.77
C VAL A 280 -2.17 -18.52 3.28
N ARG A 281 -2.13 -19.78 2.83
CA ARG A 281 -0.92 -20.41 2.30
C ARG A 281 -0.44 -19.74 1.03
N LYS A 282 -1.33 -19.45 0.07
CA LYS A 282 -0.98 -18.76 -1.19
C LYS A 282 -0.42 -17.35 -0.93
N PHE A 283 -1.06 -16.57 -0.08
CA PHE A 283 -0.56 -15.26 0.30
C PHE A 283 0.83 -15.34 0.94
N SER A 284 1.05 -16.29 1.85
CA SER A 284 2.35 -16.46 2.50
C SER A 284 3.44 -16.86 1.50
N GLN A 285 3.15 -17.78 0.58
CA GLN A 285 4.07 -18.19 -0.47
C GLN A 285 4.41 -17.03 -1.42
N SER A 286 3.39 -16.31 -1.88
CA SER A 286 3.59 -15.14 -2.74
C SER A 286 4.37 -14.02 -2.04
N ALA A 287 4.16 -13.82 -0.74
CA ALA A 287 4.91 -12.83 0.04
C ALA A 287 6.41 -13.18 0.10
N VAL A 288 6.77 -14.47 0.23
CA VAL A 288 8.17 -14.92 0.19
C VAL A 288 8.80 -14.64 -1.18
N GLU A 289 8.10 -14.94 -2.27
CA GLU A 289 8.59 -14.66 -3.61
C GLU A 289 8.74 -13.15 -3.87
N ARG A 290 7.76 -12.33 -3.46
CA ARG A 290 7.86 -10.87 -3.53
C ARG A 290 9.07 -10.33 -2.74
N ALA A 291 9.33 -10.89 -1.56
CA ALA A 291 10.47 -10.51 -0.75
C ALA A 291 11.80 -10.79 -1.47
N ARG A 292 11.96 -11.99 -2.05
CA ARG A 292 13.16 -12.37 -2.84
C ARG A 292 13.35 -11.48 -4.06
N GLN A 293 12.26 -11.14 -4.75
CA GLN A 293 12.29 -10.22 -5.89
C GLN A 293 12.70 -8.81 -5.46
N ALA A 294 12.13 -8.30 -4.37
CA ALA A 294 12.49 -7.00 -3.81
C ALA A 294 13.95 -6.95 -3.33
N ASP A 295 14.45 -8.01 -2.68
CA ASP A 295 15.84 -8.12 -2.28
C ASP A 295 16.79 -8.10 -3.49
N SER A 296 16.42 -8.78 -4.58
CA SER A 296 17.21 -8.79 -5.82
C SER A 296 17.31 -7.39 -6.42
N VAL A 297 16.18 -6.65 -6.47
CA VAL A 297 16.13 -5.28 -6.98
C VAL A 297 16.90 -4.32 -6.07
N ALA A 298 16.63 -4.32 -4.77
CA ALA A 298 17.29 -3.44 -3.81
C ALA A 298 18.80 -3.69 -3.76
N SER A 299 19.24 -4.95 -3.79
CA SER A 299 20.65 -5.31 -3.83
C SER A 299 21.32 -4.88 -5.13
N TYR A 300 20.59 -4.92 -6.26
CA TYR A 300 21.11 -4.38 -7.51
C TYR A 300 21.32 -2.87 -7.44
N VAL A 301 20.34 -2.12 -6.93
CA VAL A 301 20.44 -0.66 -6.75
C VAL A 301 21.61 -0.32 -5.80
N ALA A 302 21.69 -0.96 -4.64
CA ALA A 302 22.72 -0.70 -3.64
C ALA A 302 24.14 -0.94 -4.13
N ARG A 303 24.34 -1.89 -5.07
CA ARG A 303 25.65 -2.16 -5.69
C ARG A 303 26.06 -1.17 -6.78
N HIS A 304 25.20 -0.23 -7.15
CA HIS A 304 25.47 0.77 -8.18
C HIS A 304 25.11 2.19 -7.68
N PRO A 305 25.74 2.67 -6.61
CA PRO A 305 25.36 3.95 -5.97
C PRO A 305 25.66 5.17 -6.86
N ASP A 306 26.50 5.00 -7.87
CA ASP A 306 26.89 6.01 -8.87
C ASP A 306 25.84 6.21 -9.98
N ARG A 307 24.75 5.46 -9.96
CA ARG A 307 23.73 5.48 -11.02
C ARG A 307 22.41 6.02 -10.52
N SER A 308 21.74 6.74 -11.42
CA SER A 308 20.36 7.21 -11.22
C SER A 308 19.36 6.09 -11.46
N PHE A 309 18.45 5.87 -10.51
CA PHE A 309 17.42 4.86 -10.60
C PHE A 309 16.00 5.41 -10.47
N VAL A 310 15.09 4.79 -11.20
CA VAL A 310 13.65 4.77 -10.95
C VAL A 310 13.24 3.31 -10.83
N VAL A 311 12.56 2.94 -9.74
CA VAL A 311 11.95 1.62 -9.56
C VAL A 311 10.45 1.83 -9.49
N CYS A 312 9.70 1.22 -10.37
CA CYS A 312 8.24 1.36 -10.37
C CYS A 312 7.57 0.09 -10.87
N GLY A 313 6.31 -0.06 -10.57
CA GLY A 313 5.52 -1.19 -11.05
C GLY A 313 4.45 -1.65 -10.08
N ASP A 314 3.83 -2.74 -10.47
CA ASP A 314 2.91 -3.51 -9.64
C ASP A 314 3.72 -4.42 -8.69
N PHE A 315 3.74 -4.06 -7.41
CA PHE A 315 4.43 -4.87 -6.40
C PHE A 315 3.54 -5.98 -5.83
N ASN A 316 2.25 -5.99 -6.18
CA ASN A 316 1.25 -6.88 -5.59
C ASN A 316 1.26 -6.87 -4.04
N ASP A 317 1.74 -5.76 -3.46
CA ASP A 317 1.95 -5.62 -2.03
C ASP A 317 1.65 -4.20 -1.54
N THR A 318 1.18 -4.08 -0.30
CA THR A 318 0.72 -2.83 0.28
C THR A 318 1.88 -1.93 0.74
N PRO A 319 1.63 -0.65 1.10
CA PRO A 319 2.67 0.22 1.66
C PRO A 319 3.30 -0.31 2.95
N VAL A 320 2.59 -1.16 3.69
CA VAL A 320 3.10 -1.83 4.91
C VAL A 320 3.44 -3.27 4.56
N SER A 321 4.53 -3.45 3.82
CA SER A 321 5.03 -4.75 3.41
C SER A 321 6.57 -4.79 3.41
N TYR A 322 7.12 -5.99 3.51
CA TYR A 322 8.57 -6.20 3.40
C TYR A 322 9.11 -5.73 2.05
N SER A 323 8.45 -6.11 0.95
CA SER A 323 8.90 -5.80 -0.41
C SER A 323 9.00 -4.29 -0.66
N ARG A 324 7.99 -3.52 -0.26
CA ARG A 324 8.02 -2.05 -0.34
C ARG A 324 9.09 -1.47 0.58
N HIS A 325 9.16 -1.95 1.83
CA HIS A 325 10.13 -1.47 2.81
C HIS A 325 11.57 -1.70 2.31
N ARG A 326 11.85 -2.84 1.71
CA ARG A 326 13.17 -3.19 1.21
C ARG A 326 13.67 -2.27 0.10
N ILE A 327 12.79 -1.87 -0.82
CA ILE A 327 13.12 -0.86 -1.85
C ILE A 327 13.29 0.53 -1.22
N ALA A 328 12.45 0.89 -0.24
CA ALA A 328 12.53 2.18 0.45
C ALA A 328 13.80 2.37 1.31
N GLN A 329 14.57 1.31 1.58
CA GLN A 329 15.88 1.42 2.23
C GLN A 329 16.97 1.97 1.30
N VAL A 330 16.76 1.95 -0.01
CA VAL A 330 17.76 2.35 -1.01
C VAL A 330 17.28 3.47 -1.95
N LEU A 331 15.98 3.75 -1.97
CA LEU A 331 15.34 4.76 -2.83
C LEU A 331 14.21 5.46 -2.10
N ASP A 332 13.89 6.66 -2.53
CA ASP A 332 12.81 7.48 -1.99
C ASP A 332 11.45 7.13 -2.61
N ASP A 333 10.43 6.91 -1.78
CA ASP A 333 9.06 6.66 -2.24
C ASP A 333 8.39 7.96 -2.72
N ALA A 334 8.11 8.03 -4.01
CA ALA A 334 7.54 9.22 -4.64
C ALA A 334 6.12 9.55 -4.12
N TYR A 335 5.32 8.51 -3.82
CA TYR A 335 3.97 8.74 -3.31
C TYR A 335 3.98 9.21 -1.87
N GLU A 336 4.89 8.72 -1.03
CA GLU A 336 5.06 9.19 0.33
C GLU A 336 5.49 10.66 0.36
N GLN A 337 6.35 11.09 -0.60
CA GLN A 337 6.86 12.46 -0.64
C GLN A 337 5.83 13.49 -1.11
N THR A 338 4.99 13.17 -2.10
CA THR A 338 4.12 14.17 -2.76
C THR A 338 2.69 13.71 -3.03
N GLY A 339 2.38 12.44 -2.75
CA GLY A 339 1.03 11.90 -2.87
C GLY A 339 0.13 12.25 -1.68
N ASN A 340 -1.16 12.03 -1.81
CA ASN A 340 -2.15 12.30 -0.77
C ASN A 340 -3.17 11.17 -0.64
N GLY A 341 -3.49 10.82 0.61
CA GLY A 341 -4.45 9.78 0.95
C GLY A 341 -3.93 8.36 0.67
N ILE A 342 -4.81 7.38 0.70
CA ILE A 342 -4.48 5.95 0.53
C ILE A 342 -3.86 5.68 -0.85
N GLY A 343 -4.28 6.39 -1.90
CA GLY A 343 -3.79 6.19 -3.25
C GLY A 343 -4.19 4.85 -3.84
N ARG A 344 -5.48 4.50 -3.77
CA ARG A 344 -5.99 3.25 -4.33
C ARG A 344 -5.55 3.08 -5.78
N SER A 345 -4.71 2.09 -6.06
CA SER A 345 -4.26 1.75 -7.40
C SER A 345 -4.93 0.49 -7.95
N PHE A 346 -5.36 -0.45 -7.11
CA PHE A 346 -6.15 -1.61 -7.52
C PHE A 346 -7.66 -1.28 -7.47
N ASN A 347 -8.43 -1.57 -8.51
CA ASN A 347 -9.81 -1.09 -8.66
C ASN A 347 -10.88 -2.19 -8.70
N ARG A 348 -10.53 -3.45 -8.46
CA ARG A 348 -11.49 -4.56 -8.38
C ARG A 348 -11.89 -4.89 -6.94
N ASP A 349 -13.03 -5.53 -6.82
CA ASP A 349 -13.50 -6.23 -5.61
C ASP A 349 -13.70 -5.34 -4.39
N ALA A 350 -13.91 -4.02 -4.58
CA ALA A 350 -14.03 -3.03 -3.51
C ALA A 350 -12.82 -3.02 -2.55
N ILE A 351 -11.68 -3.55 -2.97
CA ILE A 351 -10.42 -3.53 -2.22
C ILE A 351 -9.75 -2.17 -2.42
N TYR A 352 -9.57 -1.44 -1.31
CA TYR A 352 -9.00 -0.09 -1.31
C TYR A 352 -7.53 -0.12 -0.92
N VAL A 353 -6.65 -0.58 -1.84
CA VAL A 353 -5.21 -0.72 -1.60
C VAL A 353 -4.39 -0.03 -2.67
N ARG A 354 -3.19 0.44 -2.30
CA ARG A 354 -2.14 0.82 -3.20
C ARG A 354 -1.14 -0.33 -3.27
N ILE A 355 -1.00 -0.92 -4.46
CA ILE A 355 -0.04 -2.00 -4.74
C ILE A 355 0.91 -1.63 -5.88
N ASP A 356 0.64 -0.51 -6.55
CA ASP A 356 1.55 0.09 -7.51
C ASP A 356 2.39 1.16 -6.81
N HIS A 357 3.69 1.07 -6.96
CA HIS A 357 4.66 1.93 -6.29
C HIS A 357 5.63 2.56 -7.28
N LEU A 358 6.20 3.71 -6.89
CA LEU A 358 7.21 4.41 -7.66
C LEU A 358 8.25 5.00 -6.71
N PHE A 359 9.51 4.65 -6.94
CA PHE A 359 10.66 5.09 -6.16
C PHE A 359 11.69 5.74 -7.07
N VAL A 360 12.44 6.68 -6.52
CA VAL A 360 13.50 7.40 -7.23
C VAL A 360 14.76 7.48 -6.38
N SER A 361 15.93 7.57 -7.04
CA SER A 361 17.18 7.86 -6.35
C SER A 361 17.16 9.26 -5.70
N PRO A 362 17.89 9.49 -4.60
CA PRO A 362 17.82 10.73 -3.82
C PRO A 362 18.17 12.03 -4.58
N GLU A 363 18.91 11.94 -5.69
CA GLU A 363 19.23 13.09 -6.54
C GLU A 363 18.03 13.65 -7.32
N TRP A 364 16.88 12.94 -7.29
CA TRP A 364 15.66 13.37 -7.94
C TRP A 364 14.64 13.94 -6.96
N ARG A 365 14.24 15.16 -7.18
CA ARG A 365 13.08 15.75 -6.50
C ARG A 365 11.80 15.31 -7.19
N VAL A 366 10.85 14.84 -6.40
CA VAL A 366 9.54 14.38 -6.87
C VAL A 366 8.50 15.48 -6.77
N PHE A 367 7.59 15.52 -7.73
CA PHE A 367 6.47 16.45 -7.77
C PHE A 367 5.20 15.73 -8.21
N SER A 368 4.06 16.10 -7.62
CA SER A 368 2.70 15.70 -8.05
C SER A 368 2.53 14.20 -8.26
N CYS A 369 3.10 13.35 -7.37
CA CYS A 369 2.86 11.93 -7.45
C CYS A 369 1.38 11.62 -7.13
N ARG A 370 0.71 10.88 -8.00
CA ARG A 370 -0.71 10.57 -7.87
C ARG A 370 -1.11 9.29 -8.57
N ILE A 371 -2.23 8.73 -8.14
CA ILE A 371 -2.95 7.68 -8.86
C ILE A 371 -3.94 8.35 -9.82
N ASP A 372 -3.80 8.05 -11.10
CA ASP A 372 -4.64 8.65 -12.14
C ASP A 372 -5.89 7.79 -12.40
N ARG A 373 -7.02 8.22 -11.84
CA ARG A 373 -8.30 7.53 -12.00
C ARG A 373 -9.01 7.83 -13.33
N SER A 374 -8.47 8.72 -14.16
CA SER A 374 -9.05 9.03 -15.47
C SER A 374 -8.93 7.87 -16.48
N SER A 375 -8.09 6.86 -16.18
CA SER A 375 -8.05 5.61 -16.94
C SER A 375 -9.35 4.80 -16.87
N GLY A 376 -10.25 5.11 -15.92
CA GLY A 376 -11.55 4.43 -15.80
C GLY A 376 -11.42 2.93 -15.57
N GLN A 377 -12.05 2.12 -16.44
CA GLN A 377 -12.05 0.65 -16.36
C GLN A 377 -11.15 -0.01 -17.43
N LEU A 378 -10.16 0.71 -17.95
CA LEU A 378 -9.25 0.18 -18.99
C LEU A 378 -8.41 -1.01 -18.47
N SER A 379 -8.13 -1.04 -17.16
CA SER A 379 -7.46 -2.12 -16.45
C SER A 379 -8.10 -2.29 -15.08
N ASP A 380 -7.76 -3.36 -14.37
CA ASP A 380 -8.07 -3.52 -12.95
C ASP A 380 -7.09 -2.73 -12.05
N HIS A 381 -6.15 -2.02 -12.65
CA HIS A 381 -5.31 -1.05 -11.97
C HIS A 381 -5.61 0.38 -12.43
N TYR A 382 -5.23 1.35 -11.60
CA TYR A 382 -5.06 2.75 -11.97
C TYR A 382 -3.56 3.07 -12.03
N PRO A 383 -3.09 3.78 -13.06
CA PRO A 383 -1.67 4.10 -13.15
C PRO A 383 -1.22 5.04 -12.06
N ILE A 384 0.01 4.85 -11.58
CA ILE A 384 0.73 5.81 -10.76
C ILE A 384 1.56 6.72 -11.66
N THR A 385 1.47 8.02 -11.43
CA THR A 385 2.21 9.02 -12.20
C THR A 385 2.94 9.98 -11.27
N CYS A 386 4.12 10.42 -11.65
CA CYS A 386 4.82 11.51 -10.99
C CYS A 386 5.66 12.32 -11.96
N HIS A 387 6.10 13.49 -11.52
CA HIS A 387 7.13 14.26 -12.19
C HIS A 387 8.40 14.25 -11.37
N ILE A 388 9.54 14.09 -12.03
CA ILE A 388 10.87 14.15 -11.38
C ILE A 388 11.73 15.21 -12.05
N LYS A 389 12.56 15.87 -11.25
CA LYS A 389 13.57 16.80 -11.72
C LYS A 389 14.82 16.63 -10.85
N ARG A 390 16.01 16.62 -11.44
CA ARG A 390 17.24 16.60 -10.65
C ARG A 390 17.31 17.80 -9.72
N HIS A 391 17.83 17.59 -8.53
CA HIS A 391 18.25 18.70 -7.69
C HIS A 391 19.23 19.57 -8.47
N ALA A 392 19.09 20.91 -8.39
CA ALA A 392 20.15 21.77 -8.86
C ALA A 392 21.42 21.40 -8.09
N ALA A 393 22.54 21.23 -8.78
CA ALA A 393 23.82 21.10 -8.08
C ALA A 393 23.93 22.31 -7.14
N LEU A 394 24.24 22.05 -5.86
CA LEU A 394 24.58 23.14 -4.96
C LEU A 394 25.78 23.85 -5.59
N PRO A 395 25.77 25.19 -5.71
CA PRO A 395 26.97 25.90 -6.11
C PRO A 395 28.10 25.53 -5.12
N GLU A 396 29.22 25.05 -5.63
CA GLU A 396 30.43 24.78 -4.86
C GLU A 396 30.93 26.05 -4.12
#